data_7837fb7fb935525425ec4e7ab44bb373
#
_entry.id   7837fb7fb935525425ec4e7ab44bb373
#
_cell.length_a   1.000
_cell.length_b   1.000
_cell.length_c   1.000
_cell.angle_alpha   90.00
_cell.angle_beta   90.00
_cell.angle_gamma   90.00
#
_symmetry.space_group_name_H-M   'P 1'
#
loop_
_entity.id
_entity.type
_entity.pdbx_description
1 polymer ?
#
loop_
_entity_poly.entity_id
_entity_poly.type
_entity_poly.pdbx_seq_one_letter_code
_entity_poly.pdbx_strand_id
1 'polypeptide(L)'
;TAYEIVSRDWSSDVCSSDLLSDRVAHHLMDHIRTNRLSSGSRLPSEVRLSADLKISRGIVREAYRALRSAGILEISNGRSPRVGALRSTSLIHLLQHAMATQQANAEQALDLRAAIEVRAAELAAEKHTAHDIEVLSRAVRGMKRARRDIDAFVQHDVRFHECLGNATGNPLFSLISSALGEAMATTVRAGLESRSDQTQVMRVVDSHQEIVDAIEASDPRAAGACMERHFDDARRALARAREKAK
;
A
#
# COMPACT_ATOMS: atom_id res chain seq x y z
N THR A 1 19.26 -30.45 -3.26
CA THR A 1 19.88 -30.10 -1.98
C THR A 1 18.82 -30.21 -0.92
N ALA A 2 19.06 -31.16 0.01
CA ALA A 2 18.14 -31.58 1.04
C ALA A 2 17.79 -30.42 1.97
N TYR A 3 16.52 -30.31 2.30
CA TYR A 3 16.03 -29.48 3.39
C TYR A 3 16.59 -30.05 4.71
N GLU A 4 17.65 -29.47 5.26
CA GLU A 4 17.97 -29.67 6.68
C GLU A 4 16.88 -28.96 7.49
N ILE A 5 15.84 -29.68 7.79
CA ILE A 5 14.85 -29.30 8.78
C ILE A 5 15.53 -29.50 10.10
N VAL A 6 15.91 -28.39 10.77
CA VAL A 6 16.26 -28.43 12.18
C VAL A 6 15.06 -29.06 12.89
N SER A 7 15.27 -30.27 13.42
CA SER A 7 14.25 -31.05 14.13
C SER A 7 13.95 -30.34 15.46
N ARG A 8 13.05 -29.34 15.41
CA ARG A 8 12.40 -28.85 16.62
C ARG A 8 11.37 -29.88 17.02
N ASP A 9 11.40 -30.27 18.28
CA ASP A 9 10.42 -31.15 18.86
C ASP A 9 9.04 -30.44 18.81
N TRP A 10 8.19 -30.88 17.90
CA TRP A 10 6.84 -30.34 17.70
C TRP A 10 5.82 -30.96 18.67
N SER A 11 6.25 -31.96 19.50
CA SER A 11 5.38 -32.77 20.33
C SER A 11 5.17 -32.26 21.75
N SER A 12 5.97 -31.27 22.23
CA SER A 12 6.09 -31.03 23.66
C SER A 12 5.26 -29.88 24.24
N ASP A 13 4.50 -29.09 23.45
CA ASP A 13 3.63 -28.05 24.01
C ASP A 13 2.27 -28.00 23.29
N VAL A 14 1.42 -28.93 23.67
CA VAL A 14 0.03 -28.98 23.24
C VAL A 14 -0.79 -28.02 24.12
N CYS A 15 -1.15 -26.85 23.57
CA CYS A 15 -2.28 -26.08 24.11
C CYS A 15 -3.06 -25.34 23.08
N SER A 16 -3.24 -25.46 21.96
CA SER A 16 -4.29 -25.16 20.97
C SER A 16 -3.81 -25.33 19.53
N SER A 17 -4.73 -25.71 18.66
CA SER A 17 -4.48 -25.77 17.20
C SER A 17 -3.99 -24.45 16.65
N ASP A 18 -4.36 -23.32 17.25
CA ASP A 18 -4.01 -21.97 16.85
C ASP A 18 -2.52 -21.68 17.07
N LEU A 19 -1.98 -22.04 18.25
CA LEU A 19 -0.52 -21.90 18.52
C LEU A 19 0.32 -22.76 17.56
N LEU A 20 -0.18 -23.91 17.14
CA LEU A 20 0.56 -24.78 16.25
C LEU A 20 0.50 -24.29 14.80
N SER A 21 -0.63 -23.70 14.35
CA SER A 21 -0.74 -23.05 13.05
C SER A 21 0.17 -21.82 12.94
N ASP A 22 0.26 -21.03 14.01
CA ASP A 22 1.17 -19.87 14.08
C ASP A 22 2.63 -20.31 14.01
N ARG A 23 3.01 -21.38 14.72
CA ARG A 23 4.37 -21.95 14.61
C ARG A 23 4.69 -22.41 13.19
N VAL A 24 3.74 -23.02 12.48
CA VAL A 24 3.91 -23.41 11.06
C VAL A 24 4.04 -22.16 10.18
N ALA A 25 3.26 -21.11 10.44
CA ALA A 25 3.38 -19.85 9.70
C ALA A 25 4.77 -19.20 9.90
N HIS A 26 5.25 -19.14 11.14
CA HIS A 26 6.60 -18.67 11.44
C HIS A 26 7.68 -19.51 10.77
N HIS A 27 7.54 -20.83 10.79
CA HIS A 27 8.49 -21.74 10.08
C HIS A 27 8.54 -21.45 8.57
N LEU A 28 7.39 -21.20 7.92
CA LEU A 28 7.35 -20.82 6.51
C LEU A 28 8.01 -19.46 6.24
N MET A 29 7.78 -18.48 7.11
CA MET A 29 8.43 -17.16 6.99
C MET A 29 9.94 -17.26 7.18
N ASP A 30 10.40 -18.08 8.14
CA ASP A 30 11.82 -18.37 8.34
C ASP A 30 12.43 -19.10 7.16
N HIS A 31 11.70 -20.04 6.57
CA HIS A 31 12.11 -20.75 5.34
C HIS A 31 12.31 -19.75 4.18
N ILE A 32 11.36 -18.82 3.97
CA ILE A 32 11.46 -17.77 2.95
C ILE A 32 12.72 -16.92 3.20
N ARG A 33 12.93 -16.46 4.43
CA ARG A 33 14.04 -15.60 4.81
C ARG A 33 15.38 -16.29 4.66
N THR A 34 15.53 -17.49 5.22
CA THR A 34 16.80 -18.24 5.26
C THR A 34 17.24 -18.66 3.87
N ASN A 35 16.29 -19.06 3.01
CA ASN A 35 16.59 -19.45 1.63
C ASN A 35 16.56 -18.25 0.66
N ARG A 36 16.40 -17.01 1.15
CA ARG A 36 16.36 -15.76 0.36
C ARG A 36 15.38 -15.86 -0.82
N LEU A 37 14.21 -16.45 -0.57
CA LEU A 37 13.21 -16.63 -1.62
C LEU A 37 12.59 -15.27 -1.98
N SER A 38 12.53 -14.98 -3.27
CA SER A 38 11.90 -13.78 -3.81
C SER A 38 10.42 -14.00 -4.14
N SER A 39 9.69 -12.92 -4.40
CA SER A 39 8.32 -12.97 -4.91
C SER A 39 8.22 -13.91 -6.11
N GLY A 40 7.17 -14.73 -6.13
CA GLY A 40 6.93 -15.76 -7.16
C GLY A 40 7.70 -17.08 -6.94
N SER A 41 8.66 -17.15 -6.01
CA SER A 41 9.36 -18.40 -5.66
C SER A 41 8.38 -19.46 -5.16
N ARG A 42 8.57 -20.70 -5.57
CA ARG A 42 7.72 -21.83 -5.17
C ARG A 42 7.96 -22.21 -3.72
N LEU A 43 6.88 -22.52 -3.02
CA LEU A 43 6.89 -23.04 -1.65
C LEU A 43 6.41 -24.49 -1.63
N PRO A 44 6.70 -25.28 -0.56
CA PRO A 44 6.16 -26.61 -0.38
C PRO A 44 4.62 -26.60 -0.48
N SER A 45 4.03 -27.69 -0.95
CA SER A 45 2.57 -27.85 -0.86
C SER A 45 2.15 -28.16 0.57
N GLU A 46 0.88 -27.91 0.91
CA GLU A 46 0.31 -28.27 2.22
C GLU A 46 0.56 -29.76 2.56
N VAL A 47 0.40 -30.64 1.57
CA VAL A 47 0.61 -32.08 1.72
C VAL A 47 2.06 -32.40 2.06
N ARG A 48 2.99 -31.80 1.34
CA ARG A 48 4.42 -32.01 1.57
C ARG A 48 4.84 -31.47 2.94
N LEU A 49 4.45 -30.24 3.27
CA LEU A 49 4.81 -29.63 4.54
C LEU A 49 4.21 -30.40 5.74
N SER A 50 2.98 -30.89 5.62
CA SER A 50 2.33 -31.76 6.62
C SER A 50 3.14 -33.03 6.86
N ALA A 51 3.64 -33.68 5.80
CA ALA A 51 4.46 -34.88 5.90
C ALA A 51 5.84 -34.58 6.53
N ASP A 52 6.50 -33.51 6.07
CA ASP A 52 7.85 -33.10 6.51
C ASP A 52 7.85 -32.73 8.01
N LEU A 53 6.82 -32.01 8.48
CA LEU A 53 6.68 -31.56 9.88
C LEU A 53 5.95 -32.59 10.78
N LYS A 54 5.38 -33.65 10.21
CA LYS A 54 4.54 -34.64 10.92
C LYS A 54 3.35 -34.00 11.66
N ILE A 55 2.74 -32.98 11.07
CA ILE A 55 1.61 -32.20 11.60
C ILE A 55 0.37 -32.47 10.72
N SER A 56 -0.84 -32.33 11.30
CA SER A 56 -2.07 -32.54 10.56
C SER A 56 -2.21 -31.54 9.39
N ARG A 57 -2.80 -31.99 8.28
CA ARG A 57 -3.08 -31.12 7.12
C ARG A 57 -3.97 -29.93 7.45
N GLY A 58 -4.87 -30.08 8.44
CA GLY A 58 -5.75 -29.00 8.90
C GLY A 58 -4.95 -27.82 9.45
N ILE A 59 -4.00 -28.09 10.34
CA ILE A 59 -3.12 -27.08 10.95
C ILE A 59 -2.26 -26.39 9.89
N VAL A 60 -1.66 -27.16 8.98
CA VAL A 60 -0.86 -26.59 7.89
C VAL A 60 -1.73 -25.71 6.98
N ARG A 61 -2.96 -26.14 6.68
CA ARG A 61 -3.90 -25.34 5.88
C ARG A 61 -4.25 -24.03 6.54
N GLU A 62 -4.48 -24.00 7.87
CA GLU A 62 -4.74 -22.75 8.59
C GLU A 62 -3.55 -21.79 8.53
N ALA A 63 -2.32 -22.28 8.72
CA ALA A 63 -1.12 -21.45 8.54
C ALA A 63 -1.03 -20.86 7.11
N TYR A 64 -1.30 -21.67 6.08
CA TYR A 64 -1.31 -21.18 4.69
C TYR A 64 -2.42 -20.14 4.44
N ARG A 65 -3.60 -20.31 5.02
CA ARG A 65 -4.69 -19.34 4.95
C ARG A 65 -4.32 -18.02 5.62
N ALA A 66 -3.73 -18.08 6.82
CA ALA A 66 -3.28 -16.90 7.54
C ALA A 66 -2.23 -16.11 6.73
N LEU A 67 -1.21 -16.79 6.22
CA LEU A 67 -0.16 -16.14 5.42
C LEU A 67 -0.69 -15.62 4.07
N ARG A 68 -1.67 -16.30 3.46
CA ARG A 68 -2.35 -15.80 2.25
C ARG A 68 -3.16 -14.54 2.56
N SER A 69 -3.92 -14.53 3.67
CA SER A 69 -4.69 -13.34 4.10
C SER A 69 -3.78 -12.15 4.39
N ALA A 70 -2.58 -12.41 4.95
CA ALA A 70 -1.57 -11.38 5.15
C ALA A 70 -0.87 -10.92 3.85
N GLY A 71 -1.12 -11.59 2.71
CA GLY A 71 -0.47 -11.28 1.44
C GLY A 71 0.96 -11.83 1.29
N ILE A 72 1.42 -12.62 2.27
CA ILE A 72 2.77 -13.22 2.27
C ILE A 72 2.85 -14.38 1.26
N LEU A 73 1.74 -15.10 1.07
CA LEU A 73 1.63 -16.19 0.11
C LEU A 73 0.59 -15.90 -0.98
N GLU A 74 0.90 -16.38 -2.18
CA GLU A 74 -0.05 -16.51 -3.28
C GLU A 74 -0.39 -17.99 -3.50
N ILE A 75 -1.70 -18.31 -3.44
CA ILE A 75 -2.21 -19.66 -3.68
C ILE A 75 -3.27 -19.57 -4.78
N SER A 76 -3.00 -20.19 -5.91
CA SER A 76 -3.94 -20.32 -7.03
C SER A 76 -4.37 -21.78 -7.18
N ASN A 77 -5.63 -22.02 -7.57
CA ASN A 77 -6.17 -23.36 -7.75
C ASN A 77 -5.29 -24.21 -8.69
N GLY A 78 -4.94 -25.40 -8.25
CA GLY A 78 -4.12 -26.35 -9.02
C GLY A 78 -2.64 -25.99 -9.19
N ARG A 79 -2.15 -24.93 -8.53
CA ARG A 79 -0.74 -24.52 -8.59
C ARG A 79 -0.07 -24.61 -7.22
N SER A 80 1.25 -24.84 -7.21
CA SER A 80 2.04 -24.78 -5.99
C SER A 80 1.98 -23.38 -5.37
N PRO A 81 1.89 -23.27 -4.02
CA PRO A 81 1.98 -22.00 -3.31
C PRO A 81 3.28 -21.26 -3.68
N ARG A 82 3.21 -19.94 -3.68
CA ARG A 82 4.35 -19.07 -4.01
C ARG A 82 4.48 -17.97 -2.97
N VAL A 83 5.67 -17.42 -2.85
CA VAL A 83 5.91 -16.18 -2.13
C VAL A 83 5.13 -15.06 -2.82
N GLY A 84 4.30 -14.35 -2.07
CA GLY A 84 3.46 -13.26 -2.58
C GLY A 84 4.28 -12.04 -3.02
N ALA A 85 3.70 -11.27 -3.93
CA ALA A 85 4.21 -9.94 -4.24
C ALA A 85 3.81 -8.96 -3.13
N LEU A 86 4.60 -7.91 -2.95
CA LEU A 86 4.27 -6.82 -2.04
C LEU A 86 3.01 -6.10 -2.52
N ARG A 87 1.93 -6.14 -1.70
CA ARG A 87 0.62 -5.56 -2.03
C ARG A 87 0.06 -4.78 -0.85
N SER A 88 -0.61 -3.68 -1.13
CA SER A 88 -1.21 -2.81 -0.11
C SER A 88 -2.51 -3.34 0.50
N THR A 89 -3.13 -4.39 -0.05
CA THR A 89 -4.50 -4.82 0.28
C THR A 89 -4.75 -5.02 1.78
N SER A 90 -3.87 -5.76 2.48
CA SER A 90 -4.05 -6.00 3.92
C SER A 90 -3.90 -4.73 4.74
N LEU A 91 -2.99 -3.84 4.34
CA LEU A 91 -2.76 -2.56 4.97
C LEU A 91 -3.93 -1.60 4.74
N ILE A 92 -4.52 -1.60 3.54
CA ILE A 92 -5.75 -0.85 3.23
C ILE A 92 -6.87 -1.23 4.20
N HIS A 93 -7.15 -2.53 4.36
CA HIS A 93 -8.20 -2.99 5.26
C HIS A 93 -7.94 -2.58 6.72
N LEU A 94 -6.69 -2.68 7.19
CA LEU A 94 -6.32 -2.27 8.54
C LEU A 94 -6.53 -0.77 8.76
N LEU A 95 -6.09 0.07 7.82
CA LEU A 95 -6.26 1.52 7.89
C LEU A 95 -7.73 1.92 7.80
N GLN A 96 -8.50 1.31 6.89
CA GLN A 96 -9.94 1.54 6.80
C GLN A 96 -10.66 1.15 8.08
N HIS A 97 -10.29 0.02 8.70
CA HIS A 97 -10.84 -0.40 9.99
C HIS A 97 -10.50 0.61 11.09
N ALA A 98 -9.25 1.04 11.21
CA ALA A 98 -8.83 2.03 12.20
C ALA A 98 -9.59 3.36 12.06
N MET A 99 -9.83 3.82 10.83
CA MET A 99 -10.62 5.02 10.58
C MET A 99 -12.11 4.82 10.87
N ALA A 100 -12.69 3.68 10.49
CA ALA A 100 -14.10 3.37 10.73
C ALA A 100 -14.43 3.22 12.23
N THR A 101 -13.48 2.74 13.01
CA THR A 101 -13.60 2.54 14.47
C THR A 101 -13.09 3.74 15.28
N GLN A 102 -12.73 4.85 14.62
CA GLN A 102 -12.21 6.08 15.24
C GLN A 102 -10.91 5.89 16.06
N GLN A 103 -10.16 4.80 15.83
CA GLN A 103 -8.81 4.62 16.37
C GLN A 103 -7.81 5.56 15.70
N ALA A 104 -8.10 5.98 14.48
CA ALA A 104 -7.43 7.04 13.76
C ALA A 104 -8.45 7.93 13.05
N ASN A 105 -8.10 9.18 12.76
CA ASN A 105 -8.96 10.09 12.03
C ASN A 105 -8.29 10.60 10.74
N ALA A 106 -9.08 11.27 9.89
CA ALA A 106 -8.64 11.74 8.59
C ALA A 106 -7.48 12.76 8.66
N GLU A 107 -7.39 13.59 9.74
CA GLU A 107 -6.29 14.53 9.92
C GLU A 107 -4.97 13.79 10.19
N GLN A 108 -5.01 12.83 11.12
CA GLN A 108 -3.84 12.01 11.45
C GLN A 108 -3.36 11.20 10.24
N ALA A 109 -4.29 10.65 9.45
CA ALA A 109 -3.95 9.94 8.22
C ALA A 109 -3.33 10.88 7.16
N LEU A 110 -3.85 12.12 7.06
CA LEU A 110 -3.32 13.14 6.15
C LEU A 110 -1.93 13.62 6.57
N ASP A 111 -1.67 13.77 7.87
CA ASP A 111 -0.36 14.14 8.39
C ASP A 111 0.69 13.06 8.13
N LEU A 112 0.33 11.79 8.35
CA LEU A 112 1.20 10.66 8.03
C LEU A 112 1.51 10.60 6.53
N ARG A 113 0.47 10.80 5.70
CA ARG A 113 0.61 10.81 4.24
C ARG A 113 1.55 11.91 3.78
N ALA A 114 1.38 13.13 4.31
CA ALA A 114 2.23 14.27 3.99
C ALA A 114 3.71 14.00 4.34
N ALA A 115 3.98 13.47 5.53
CA ALA A 115 5.34 13.16 5.98
C ALA A 115 6.04 12.15 5.04
N ILE A 116 5.30 11.17 4.52
CA ILE A 116 5.85 10.15 3.61
C ILE A 116 5.99 10.70 2.19
N GLU A 117 4.98 11.39 1.68
CA GLU A 117 4.91 11.76 0.26
C GLU A 117 5.70 13.02 -0.08
N VAL A 118 5.95 13.93 0.87
CA VAL A 118 6.93 15.00 0.70
C VAL A 118 8.31 14.40 0.43
N ARG A 119 8.73 13.43 1.26
CA ARG A 119 10.00 12.73 1.02
C ARG A 119 9.98 11.89 -0.26
N ALA A 120 8.84 11.29 -0.62
CA ALA A 120 8.69 10.57 -1.89
C ALA A 120 8.88 11.48 -3.09
N ALA A 121 8.34 12.72 -3.07
CA ALA A 121 8.51 13.69 -4.14
C ALA A 121 9.98 14.11 -4.33
N GLU A 122 10.70 14.36 -3.22
CA GLU A 122 12.14 14.65 -3.27
C GLU A 122 12.92 13.48 -3.89
N LEU A 123 12.67 12.24 -3.44
CA LEU A 123 13.34 11.05 -3.96
C LEU A 123 12.98 10.76 -5.41
N ALA A 124 11.73 11.01 -5.80
CA ALA A 124 11.30 10.89 -7.19
C ALA A 124 12.06 11.89 -8.08
N ALA A 125 12.26 13.13 -7.64
CA ALA A 125 13.05 14.11 -8.37
C ALA A 125 14.52 13.69 -8.55
N GLU A 126 15.07 12.97 -7.56
CA GLU A 126 16.44 12.43 -7.64
C GLU A 126 16.58 11.20 -8.56
N LYS A 127 15.52 10.41 -8.76
CA LYS A 127 15.63 9.04 -9.29
C LYS A 127 14.72 8.71 -10.44
N HIS A 128 13.74 9.55 -10.76
CA HIS A 128 12.74 9.27 -11.79
C HIS A 128 13.36 8.86 -13.13
N THR A 129 12.59 8.09 -13.88
CA THR A 129 12.83 7.80 -15.29
C THR A 129 11.86 8.57 -16.17
N ALA A 130 12.12 8.65 -17.48
CA ALA A 130 11.17 9.22 -18.43
C ALA A 130 9.80 8.50 -18.40
N HIS A 131 9.80 7.20 -18.10
CA HIS A 131 8.57 6.44 -17.92
C HIS A 131 7.76 6.91 -16.70
N ASP A 132 8.42 7.22 -15.58
CA ASP A 132 7.74 7.71 -14.37
C ASP A 132 7.06 9.05 -14.63
N ILE A 133 7.75 9.98 -15.32
CA ILE A 133 7.16 11.28 -15.72
C ILE A 133 5.94 11.07 -16.62
N GLU A 134 6.02 10.15 -17.59
CA GLU A 134 4.86 9.85 -18.46
C GLU A 134 3.66 9.34 -17.66
N VAL A 135 3.88 8.42 -16.69
CA VAL A 135 2.82 7.82 -15.88
C VAL A 135 2.21 8.85 -14.94
N LEU A 136 3.01 9.67 -14.26
CA LEU A 136 2.56 10.77 -13.42
C LEU A 136 1.73 11.79 -14.22
N SER A 137 2.25 12.26 -15.35
CA SER A 137 1.54 13.18 -16.24
C SER A 137 0.23 12.59 -16.78
N ARG A 138 0.17 11.28 -17.02
CA ARG A 138 -1.06 10.58 -17.42
C ARG A 138 -2.11 10.63 -16.31
N ALA A 139 -1.73 10.45 -15.05
CA ALA A 139 -2.63 10.57 -13.91
C ALA A 139 -3.18 12.00 -13.79
N VAL A 140 -2.33 13.03 -13.90
CA VAL A 140 -2.76 14.45 -13.89
C VAL A 140 -3.72 14.75 -15.04
N ARG A 141 -3.41 14.32 -16.25
CA ARG A 141 -4.35 14.46 -17.39
C ARG A 141 -5.66 13.71 -17.15
N GLY A 142 -5.63 12.58 -16.43
CA GLY A 142 -6.82 11.84 -16.01
C GLY A 142 -7.69 12.67 -15.07
N MET A 143 -7.13 13.24 -14.01
CA MET A 143 -7.82 14.16 -13.10
C MET A 143 -8.45 15.34 -13.83
N LYS A 144 -7.69 15.98 -14.75
CA LYS A 144 -8.18 17.10 -15.55
C LYS A 144 -9.41 16.74 -16.40
N ARG A 145 -9.42 15.55 -17.01
CA ARG A 145 -10.59 15.06 -17.75
C ARG A 145 -11.77 14.75 -16.85
N ALA A 146 -11.49 14.17 -15.69
CA ALA A 146 -12.46 13.77 -14.69
C ALA A 146 -12.94 14.91 -13.76
N ARG A 147 -12.61 16.17 -14.02
CA ARG A 147 -12.89 17.31 -13.12
C ARG A 147 -14.36 17.51 -12.73
N ARG A 148 -15.30 16.87 -13.44
CA ARG A 148 -16.75 16.87 -13.15
C ARG A 148 -17.26 15.52 -12.64
N ASP A 149 -16.43 14.51 -12.65
CA ASP A 149 -16.68 13.16 -12.16
C ASP A 149 -15.75 12.90 -10.97
N ILE A 150 -16.28 13.10 -9.77
CA ILE A 150 -15.49 13.01 -8.53
C ILE A 150 -14.94 11.59 -8.33
N ASP A 151 -15.70 10.57 -8.69
CA ASP A 151 -15.25 9.17 -8.55
C ASP A 151 -14.04 8.88 -9.43
N ALA A 152 -14.13 9.25 -10.71
CA ALA A 152 -13.01 9.10 -11.62
C ALA A 152 -11.82 9.99 -11.24
N PHE A 153 -12.09 11.19 -10.70
CA PHE A 153 -11.03 12.07 -10.20
C PHE A 153 -10.25 11.41 -9.06
N VAL A 154 -10.95 10.90 -8.04
CA VAL A 154 -10.34 10.22 -6.87
C VAL A 154 -9.50 9.01 -7.31
N GLN A 155 -9.96 8.23 -8.29
CA GLN A 155 -9.17 7.11 -8.83
C GLN A 155 -7.85 7.59 -9.46
N HIS A 156 -7.87 8.69 -10.20
CA HIS A 156 -6.65 9.26 -10.79
C HIS A 156 -5.74 9.89 -9.74
N ASP A 157 -6.29 10.50 -8.70
CA ASP A 157 -5.55 11.04 -7.56
C ASP A 157 -4.80 9.93 -6.80
N VAL A 158 -5.49 8.87 -6.39
CA VAL A 158 -4.87 7.70 -5.75
C VAL A 158 -3.77 7.11 -6.64
N ARG A 159 -4.03 7.00 -7.93
CA ARG A 159 -3.04 6.50 -8.89
C ARG A 159 -1.82 7.39 -9.01
N PHE A 160 -1.97 8.72 -8.97
CA PHE A 160 -0.86 9.67 -8.99
C PHE A 160 0.10 9.41 -7.82
N HIS A 161 -0.43 9.32 -6.60
CA HIS A 161 0.38 9.12 -5.39
C HIS A 161 1.05 7.73 -5.34
N GLU A 162 0.40 6.70 -5.86
CA GLU A 162 1.01 5.40 -6.06
C GLU A 162 2.19 5.48 -7.05
N CYS A 163 2.01 6.16 -8.18
CA CYS A 163 3.06 6.35 -9.19
C CYS A 163 4.23 7.16 -8.64
N LEU A 164 3.95 8.20 -7.83
CA LEU A 164 4.98 8.96 -7.13
C LEU A 164 5.84 8.06 -6.24
N GLY A 165 5.19 7.19 -5.44
CA GLY A 165 5.88 6.20 -4.63
C GLY A 165 6.77 5.27 -5.45
N ASN A 166 6.33 4.84 -6.63
CA ASN A 166 7.11 4.00 -7.54
C ASN A 166 8.36 4.74 -8.08
N ALA A 167 8.23 6.02 -8.43
CA ALA A 167 9.32 6.85 -8.94
C ALA A 167 10.47 7.04 -7.94
N THR A 168 10.26 6.77 -6.66
CA THR A 168 11.33 6.79 -5.63
C THR A 168 12.36 5.67 -5.79
N GLY A 169 12.05 4.61 -6.54
CA GLY A 169 12.84 3.38 -6.60
C GLY A 169 12.81 2.54 -5.32
N ASN A 170 12.00 2.92 -4.32
CA ASN A 170 11.80 2.15 -3.08
C ASN A 170 10.34 1.68 -3.00
N PRO A 171 10.08 0.37 -3.14
CA PRO A 171 8.72 -0.16 -3.22
C PRO A 171 7.88 0.06 -1.95
N LEU A 172 8.50 0.39 -0.81
CA LEU A 172 7.76 0.68 0.41
C LEU A 172 7.01 2.02 0.33
N PHE A 173 7.55 3.02 -0.39
CA PHE A 173 6.81 4.28 -0.62
C PHE A 173 5.53 4.01 -1.41
N SER A 174 5.61 3.27 -2.50
CA SER A 174 4.43 2.91 -3.29
C SER A 174 3.41 2.11 -2.49
N LEU A 175 3.86 1.14 -1.68
CA LEU A 175 3.00 0.34 -0.81
C LEU A 175 2.20 1.23 0.16
N ILE A 176 2.88 2.14 0.85
CA ILE A 176 2.27 3.00 1.88
C ILE A 176 1.38 4.06 1.24
N SER A 177 1.85 4.74 0.16
CA SER A 177 1.04 5.75 -0.54
C SER A 177 -0.23 5.15 -1.12
N SER A 178 -0.16 3.95 -1.74
CA SER A 178 -1.34 3.21 -2.22
C SER A 178 -2.29 2.88 -1.07
N ALA A 179 -1.79 2.38 0.05
CA ALA A 179 -2.63 2.01 1.19
C ALA A 179 -3.34 3.21 1.82
N LEU A 180 -2.62 4.30 2.05
CA LEU A 180 -3.18 5.53 2.60
C LEU A 180 -4.13 6.21 1.61
N GLY A 181 -3.79 6.26 0.33
CA GLY A 181 -4.65 6.83 -0.71
C GLY A 181 -6.01 6.14 -0.79
N GLU A 182 -6.02 4.82 -0.88
CA GLU A 182 -7.26 4.03 -0.90
C GLU A 182 -8.04 4.13 0.41
N ALA A 183 -7.38 4.08 1.56
CA ALA A 183 -8.05 4.22 2.85
C ALA A 183 -8.69 5.61 3.03
N MET A 184 -8.12 6.64 2.42
CA MET A 184 -8.59 8.02 2.48
C MET A 184 -9.47 8.45 1.30
N ALA A 185 -9.82 7.58 0.37
CA ALA A 185 -10.58 7.92 -0.84
C ALA A 185 -11.89 8.67 -0.53
N THR A 186 -12.61 8.27 0.52
CA THR A 186 -13.82 8.98 0.99
C THR A 186 -13.52 10.37 1.54
N THR A 187 -12.38 10.56 2.19
CA THR A 187 -11.92 11.87 2.71
C THR A 187 -11.54 12.81 1.56
N VAL A 188 -10.84 12.29 0.55
CA VAL A 188 -10.48 13.05 -0.67
C VAL A 188 -11.75 13.47 -1.40
N ARG A 189 -12.73 12.56 -1.54
CA ARG A 189 -14.05 12.87 -2.08
C ARG A 189 -14.71 14.01 -1.34
N ALA A 190 -14.86 13.94 -0.02
CA ALA A 190 -15.47 14.98 0.79
C ALA A 190 -14.72 16.33 0.65
N GLY A 191 -13.40 16.28 0.56
CA GLY A 191 -12.56 17.45 0.29
C GLY A 191 -12.86 18.08 -1.08
N LEU A 192 -13.08 17.28 -2.13
CA LEU A 192 -13.45 17.75 -3.46
C LEU A 192 -14.88 18.33 -3.48
N GLU A 193 -15.83 17.66 -2.85
CA GLU A 193 -17.23 18.12 -2.71
C GLU A 193 -17.36 19.41 -1.89
N SER A 194 -16.42 19.68 -0.98
CA SER A 194 -16.37 20.91 -0.21
C SER A 194 -16.00 22.13 -1.04
N ARG A 195 -15.42 21.95 -2.21
CA ARG A 195 -15.00 23.04 -3.11
C ARG A 195 -16.22 23.69 -3.76
N SER A 196 -16.20 25.01 -3.84
CA SER A 196 -17.39 25.77 -4.26
C SER A 196 -17.59 25.78 -5.77
N ASP A 197 -16.54 25.59 -6.55
CA ASP A 197 -16.56 25.69 -8.00
C ASP A 197 -15.46 24.89 -8.70
N GLN A 198 -15.57 24.79 -10.02
CA GLN A 198 -14.64 24.08 -10.88
C GLN A 198 -13.22 24.68 -10.88
N THR A 199 -13.09 25.98 -10.58
CA THR A 199 -11.78 26.64 -10.49
C THR A 199 -10.98 26.09 -9.31
N GLN A 200 -11.66 25.83 -8.17
CA GLN A 200 -11.02 25.22 -7.01
C GLN A 200 -10.61 23.75 -7.29
N VAL A 201 -11.40 22.99 -8.04
CA VAL A 201 -11.02 21.65 -8.47
C VAL A 201 -9.82 21.71 -9.40
N MET A 202 -9.79 22.66 -10.33
CA MET A 202 -8.64 22.84 -11.23
C MET A 202 -7.35 23.20 -10.49
N ARG A 203 -7.40 23.96 -9.40
CA ARG A 203 -6.21 24.23 -8.56
C ARG A 203 -5.59 22.96 -7.98
N VAL A 204 -6.42 21.94 -7.68
CA VAL A 204 -5.91 20.63 -7.27
C VAL A 204 -5.15 19.96 -8.41
N VAL A 205 -5.68 20.02 -9.64
CA VAL A 205 -4.98 19.51 -10.83
C VAL A 205 -3.66 20.25 -11.07
N ASP A 206 -3.69 21.58 -10.95
CA ASP A 206 -2.52 22.43 -11.16
C ASP A 206 -1.43 22.15 -10.11
N SER A 207 -1.80 21.92 -8.83
CA SER A 207 -0.84 21.55 -7.79
C SER A 207 -0.16 20.20 -8.06
N HIS A 208 -0.87 19.23 -8.64
CA HIS A 208 -0.27 17.97 -9.07
C HIS A 208 0.68 18.17 -10.27
N GLN A 209 0.32 19.06 -11.20
CA GLN A 209 1.20 19.38 -12.34
C GLN A 209 2.49 20.06 -11.86
N GLU A 210 2.41 20.99 -10.90
CA GLU A 210 3.61 21.63 -10.32
C GLU A 210 4.55 20.59 -9.68
N ILE A 211 4.01 19.54 -9.04
CA ILE A 211 4.83 18.44 -8.49
C ILE A 211 5.54 17.69 -9.63
N VAL A 212 4.82 17.36 -10.71
CA VAL A 212 5.41 16.66 -11.88
C VAL A 212 6.51 17.51 -12.50
N ASP A 213 6.27 18.80 -12.71
CA ASP A 213 7.21 19.71 -13.33
C ASP A 213 8.51 19.83 -12.51
N ALA A 214 8.39 19.88 -11.17
CA ALA A 214 9.55 19.92 -10.28
C ALA A 214 10.32 18.58 -10.27
N ILE A 215 9.63 17.44 -10.36
CA ILE A 215 10.26 16.12 -10.48
C ILE A 215 10.99 16.01 -11.82
N GLU A 216 10.36 16.40 -12.94
CA GLU A 216 10.94 16.37 -14.27
C GLU A 216 12.18 17.29 -14.38
N ALA A 217 12.14 18.44 -13.70
CA ALA A 217 13.28 19.34 -13.57
C ALA A 217 14.42 18.79 -12.70
N SER A 218 14.26 17.61 -12.08
CA SER A 218 15.20 17.02 -11.11
C SER A 218 15.54 17.98 -9.96
N ASP A 219 14.53 18.71 -9.44
CA ASP A 219 14.67 19.60 -8.29
C ASP A 219 13.96 19.00 -7.05
N PRO A 220 14.67 18.25 -6.18
CA PRO A 220 14.10 17.62 -5.01
C PRO A 220 13.48 18.62 -4.02
N ARG A 221 14.12 19.79 -3.88
CA ARG A 221 13.65 20.83 -2.95
C ARG A 221 12.33 21.43 -3.43
N ALA A 222 12.23 21.75 -4.72
CA ALA A 222 11.00 22.25 -5.32
C ALA A 222 9.90 21.19 -5.28
N ALA A 223 10.19 19.93 -5.59
CA ALA A 223 9.23 18.83 -5.57
C ALA A 223 8.65 18.61 -4.15
N GLY A 224 9.50 18.59 -3.12
CA GLY A 224 9.07 18.50 -1.72
C GLY A 224 8.18 19.68 -1.33
N ALA A 225 8.59 20.92 -1.66
CA ALA A 225 7.81 22.12 -1.34
C ALA A 225 6.46 22.16 -2.07
N CYS A 226 6.37 21.70 -3.31
CA CYS A 226 5.10 21.57 -4.04
C CYS A 226 4.18 20.56 -3.37
N MET A 227 4.71 19.41 -2.97
CA MET A 227 3.94 18.37 -2.27
C MET A 227 3.45 18.86 -0.90
N GLU A 228 4.26 19.60 -0.15
CA GLU A 228 3.86 20.19 1.13
C GLU A 228 2.68 21.17 0.95
N ARG A 229 2.76 22.07 -0.04
CA ARG A 229 1.64 22.99 -0.36
C ARG A 229 0.38 22.24 -0.80
N HIS A 230 0.53 21.15 -1.55
CA HIS A 230 -0.58 20.28 -1.94
C HIS A 230 -1.30 19.72 -0.72
N PHE A 231 -0.57 19.19 0.27
CA PHE A 231 -1.17 18.70 1.52
C PHE A 231 -1.76 19.79 2.39
N ASP A 232 -1.19 20.99 2.40
CA ASP A 232 -1.78 22.14 3.10
C ASP A 232 -3.14 22.52 2.50
N ASP A 233 -3.29 22.46 1.17
CA ASP A 233 -4.61 22.68 0.55
C ASP A 233 -5.59 21.54 0.89
N ALA A 234 -5.13 20.30 0.96
CA ALA A 234 -5.95 19.16 1.37
C ALA A 234 -6.44 19.32 2.83
N ARG A 235 -5.58 19.76 3.77
CA ARG A 235 -5.97 20.05 5.16
C ARG A 235 -7.04 21.13 5.22
N ARG A 236 -6.89 22.22 4.47
CA ARG A 236 -7.90 23.29 4.39
C ARG A 236 -9.22 22.79 3.81
N ALA A 237 -9.18 21.92 2.81
CA ALA A 237 -10.40 21.33 2.23
C ALA A 237 -11.12 20.41 3.22
N LEU A 238 -10.37 19.60 3.97
CA LEU A 238 -10.92 18.72 5.01
C LEU A 238 -11.59 19.53 6.13
N ALA A 239 -10.98 20.63 6.59
CA ALA A 239 -11.57 21.52 7.58
C ALA A 239 -12.91 22.10 7.10
N ARG A 240 -12.97 22.61 5.85
CA ARG A 240 -14.22 23.10 5.24
C ARG A 240 -15.29 22.03 5.12
N ALA A 241 -14.92 20.79 4.76
CA ALA A 241 -15.87 19.68 4.66
C ALA A 241 -16.52 19.35 6.01
N ARG A 242 -15.74 19.39 7.10
CA ARG A 242 -16.23 19.19 8.47
C ARG A 242 -17.18 20.30 8.94
N GLU A 243 -16.90 21.55 8.58
CA GLU A 243 -17.77 22.68 8.92
C GLU A 243 -19.14 22.58 8.23
N LYS A 244 -19.17 22.11 6.99
CA LYS A 244 -20.43 21.89 6.24
C LYS A 244 -21.26 20.70 6.75
N ALA A 245 -20.64 19.75 7.45
CA ALA A 245 -21.30 18.55 7.99
C ALA A 245 -21.88 18.73 9.39
N LYS A 246 -21.61 19.88 10.04
CA LYS A 246 -22.20 20.30 11.34
C LYS A 246 -23.46 21.11 11.11
#